data_5772aa5dd6a9e665fdc4f9fad48caba3
#
_entry.id   5772aa5dd6a9e665fdc4f9fad48caba3
#
_cell.length_a   1.000
_cell.length_b   1.000
_cell.length_c   1.000
_cell.angle_alpha   90.00
_cell.angle_beta   90.00
_cell.angle_gamma   90.00
#
_symmetry.space_group_name_H-M   'P 1'
#
loop_
_entity.id
_entity.type
_entity.pdbx_description
1 polymer ?
#
loop_
_entity_poly.entity_id
_entity_poly.type
_entity_poly.pdbx_seq_one_letter_code
_entity_poly.pdbx_strand_id
1 'polypeptide(L)'
;SVAIKEGNVFGLIGTNGAGKSTVLRLATGIYRPDEGEIYIDALPVYDNREAKKRFFFIPDEPYFFNNADAAQMECYYARIYENFDSGRFYDALEKFGLDRKRKIHTYSKGMKKQLALLIGIYAGTRYLLCDETFDGLDPVMRQGIKGLFAKTMEERNFTPVIASHNLRELEDICDHVGLLHKGGVLLSKELEDMKCNIQKVQCVLKDPQEWRTALQGVDILQEEERGMLHTFTVRGSREMVEAKFGRIETVFFEMLPLSLEEIFISETEVAGYDVKKFLMEN
;
A
#
# COMPACT_ATOMS: atom_id res chain seq x y z
N SER A 1 17.89 2.61 1.69
CA SER A 1 17.22 3.91 1.95
C SER A 1 15.92 3.99 1.17
N VAL A 2 14.92 4.67 1.70
CA VAL A 2 13.65 4.97 1.03
C VAL A 2 13.30 6.42 1.28
N ALA A 3 12.75 7.08 0.27
CA ALA A 3 12.20 8.43 0.37
C ALA A 3 10.71 8.38 -0.01
N ILE A 4 9.86 8.99 0.80
CA ILE A 4 8.42 9.11 0.56
C ILE A 4 8.15 10.55 0.15
N LYS A 5 7.57 10.72 -1.05
CA LYS A 5 7.20 12.03 -1.57
C LYS A 5 5.88 12.48 -0.96
N GLU A 6 5.75 13.78 -0.73
CA GLU A 6 4.50 14.41 -0.33
C GLU A 6 3.40 14.28 -1.37
N GLY A 7 2.15 14.25 -0.87
CA GLY A 7 0.98 14.34 -1.72
C GLY A 7 0.62 13.05 -2.47
N ASN A 8 1.24 11.92 -2.11
CA ASN A 8 0.92 10.60 -2.67
C ASN A 8 0.55 9.65 -1.53
N VAL A 9 -0.31 8.68 -1.81
CA VAL A 9 -0.55 7.57 -0.90
C VAL A 9 0.56 6.53 -1.09
N PHE A 10 1.41 6.35 -0.08
CA PHE A 10 2.54 5.42 -0.13
C PHE A 10 2.21 4.09 0.52
N GLY A 11 2.34 3.00 -0.22
CA GLY A 11 2.20 1.63 0.26
C GLY A 11 3.54 1.01 0.63
N LEU A 12 3.74 0.61 1.88
CA LEU A 12 4.88 -0.18 2.31
C LEU A 12 4.50 -1.66 2.31
N ILE A 13 4.96 -2.37 1.30
CA ILE A 13 4.65 -3.77 1.04
C ILE A 13 5.73 -4.65 1.64
N GLY A 14 5.34 -5.80 2.13
CA GLY A 14 6.28 -6.84 2.58
C GLY A 14 5.55 -7.92 3.34
N THR A 15 6.17 -9.08 3.38
CA THR A 15 5.65 -10.23 4.10
C THR A 15 5.69 -10.03 5.62
N ASN A 16 5.03 -10.91 6.35
CA ASN A 16 5.16 -10.92 7.80
C ASN A 16 6.63 -11.12 8.19
N GLY A 17 7.12 -10.30 9.12
CA GLY A 17 8.54 -10.32 9.50
C GLY A 17 9.50 -9.56 8.55
N ALA A 18 9.03 -8.97 7.43
CA ALA A 18 9.88 -8.17 6.54
C ALA A 18 10.44 -6.89 7.18
N GLY A 19 9.85 -6.43 8.29
CA GLY A 19 10.30 -5.25 9.03
C GLY A 19 9.39 -4.01 8.86
N LYS A 20 8.21 -4.12 8.24
CA LYS A 20 7.28 -2.99 8.00
C LYS A 20 6.96 -2.20 9.27
N SER A 21 6.47 -2.87 10.31
CA SER A 21 6.16 -2.24 11.60
C SER A 21 7.41 -1.65 12.26
N THR A 22 8.57 -2.28 12.08
CA THR A 22 9.84 -1.77 12.59
C THR A 22 10.22 -0.46 11.91
N VAL A 23 10.09 -0.38 10.57
CA VAL A 23 10.33 0.84 9.80
C VAL A 23 9.39 1.95 10.24
N LEU A 24 8.09 1.68 10.42
CA LEU A 24 7.13 2.69 10.90
C LEU A 24 7.45 3.14 12.33
N ARG A 25 7.84 2.24 13.24
CA ARG A 25 8.24 2.61 14.62
C ARG A 25 9.55 3.40 14.66
N LEU A 26 10.46 3.15 13.75
CA LEU A 26 11.65 3.97 13.56
C LEU A 26 11.28 5.35 12.99
N ALA A 27 10.40 5.40 11.97
CA ALA A 27 9.90 6.63 11.35
C ALA A 27 9.08 7.50 12.32
N THR A 28 8.55 6.93 13.39
CA THR A 28 7.83 7.66 14.45
C THR A 28 8.71 8.00 15.66
N GLY A 29 9.98 7.58 15.63
CA GLY A 29 10.91 7.78 16.76
C GLY A 29 10.52 7.01 18.02
N ILE A 30 9.71 5.93 17.90
CA ILE A 30 9.45 4.96 18.97
C ILE A 30 10.72 4.13 19.19
N TYR A 31 11.39 3.76 18.09
CA TYR A 31 12.69 3.12 18.13
C TYR A 31 13.79 4.10 17.67
N ARG A 32 14.95 3.96 18.27
CA ARG A 32 16.17 4.62 17.81
C ARG A 32 16.86 3.72 16.79
N PRO A 33 17.29 4.23 15.61
CA PRO A 33 18.10 3.45 14.69
C PRO A 33 19.48 3.19 15.30
N ASP A 34 20.02 1.98 15.11
CA ASP A 34 21.38 1.63 15.50
C ASP A 34 22.40 2.35 14.62
N GLU A 35 22.09 2.47 13.31
CA GLU A 35 22.88 3.17 12.32
C GLU A 35 21.96 3.98 11.38
N GLY A 36 22.51 5.08 10.86
CA GLY A 36 21.78 5.98 9.94
C GLY A 36 20.84 6.92 10.67
N GLU A 37 20.05 7.65 9.91
CA GLU A 37 19.17 8.71 10.40
C GLU A 37 17.83 8.70 9.66
N ILE A 38 16.79 9.16 10.34
CA ILE A 38 15.43 9.27 9.78
C ILE A 38 14.96 10.70 9.97
N TYR A 39 14.44 11.27 8.89
CA TYR A 39 13.98 12.65 8.84
C TYR A 39 12.52 12.71 8.37
N ILE A 40 11.77 13.66 8.93
CA ILE A 40 10.46 14.10 8.45
C ILE A 40 10.57 15.61 8.22
N ASP A 41 10.32 16.09 6.98
CA ASP A 41 10.47 17.51 6.60
C ASP A 41 11.83 18.09 7.01
N ALA A 42 12.92 17.37 6.76
CA ALA A 42 14.28 17.70 7.17
C ALA A 42 14.50 17.79 8.69
N LEU A 43 13.55 17.38 9.50
CA LEU A 43 13.69 17.30 10.96
C LEU A 43 14.04 15.86 11.36
N PRO A 44 15.11 15.64 12.16
CA PRO A 44 15.39 14.31 12.70
C PRO A 44 14.23 13.89 13.61
N VAL A 45 13.80 12.62 13.48
CA VAL A 45 12.57 12.16 14.14
C VAL A 45 12.80 11.76 15.60
N TYR A 46 13.95 11.11 15.88
CA TYR A 46 14.21 10.60 17.22
C TYR A 46 14.39 11.74 18.23
N ASP A 47 13.63 11.65 19.32
CA ASP A 47 13.59 12.64 20.42
C ASP A 47 13.30 14.09 19.97
N ASN A 48 12.55 14.27 18.88
CA ASN A 48 12.23 15.57 18.32
C ASN A 48 10.72 15.83 18.36
N ARG A 49 10.29 16.75 19.24
CA ARG A 49 8.88 17.11 19.42
C ARG A 49 8.26 17.75 18.17
N GLU A 50 9.01 18.58 17.46
CA GLU A 50 8.52 19.27 16.25
C GLU A 50 8.31 18.28 15.09
N ALA A 51 9.17 17.28 14.95
CA ALA A 51 8.95 16.20 14.00
C ALA A 51 7.70 15.39 14.37
N LYS A 52 7.48 15.12 15.65
CA LYS A 52 6.31 14.34 16.13
C LYS A 52 4.98 15.04 15.93
N LYS A 53 4.93 16.36 15.83
CA LYS A 53 3.71 17.11 15.47
C LYS A 53 3.31 16.94 13.99
N ARG A 54 4.22 16.46 13.14
CA ARG A 54 3.99 16.33 11.69
C ARG A 54 3.20 15.09 11.30
N PHE A 55 3.11 14.10 12.18
CA PHE A 55 2.47 12.83 11.85
C PHE A 55 1.52 12.33 12.93
N PHE A 56 0.59 11.50 12.50
CA PHE A 56 -0.21 10.64 13.35
C PHE A 56 0.13 9.17 13.04
N PHE A 57 0.31 8.34 14.06
CA PHE A 57 0.63 6.93 13.90
C PHE A 57 -0.49 6.04 14.41
N ILE A 58 -0.93 5.12 13.58
CA ILE A 58 -1.92 4.11 13.93
C ILE A 58 -1.23 2.74 13.89
N PRO A 59 -1.02 2.10 15.04
CA PRO A 59 -0.51 0.74 15.10
C PRO A 59 -1.56 -0.28 14.65
N ASP A 60 -1.16 -1.53 14.36
CA ASP A 60 -2.08 -2.62 13.99
C ASP A 60 -3.21 -2.82 15.01
N GLU A 61 -2.89 -2.74 16.30
CA GLU A 61 -3.88 -2.72 17.38
C GLU A 61 -3.96 -1.32 18.01
N PRO A 62 -4.92 -0.48 17.57
CA PRO A 62 -5.10 0.85 18.13
C PRO A 62 -5.52 0.79 19.59
N TYR A 63 -4.83 1.56 20.42
CA TYR A 63 -5.17 1.69 21.84
C TYR A 63 -6.25 2.76 22.06
N PHE A 64 -7.22 2.43 22.88
CA PHE A 64 -8.23 3.35 23.36
C PHE A 64 -8.34 3.25 24.88
N PHE A 65 -8.67 4.36 25.54
CA PHE A 65 -8.85 4.32 26.98
C PHE A 65 -9.98 3.39 27.42
N ASN A 66 -9.83 2.76 28.55
CA ASN A 66 -10.87 1.92 29.13
C ASN A 66 -12.17 2.70 29.31
N ASN A 67 -13.29 2.09 28.87
CA ASN A 67 -14.62 2.70 28.89
C ASN A 67 -14.75 4.02 28.12
N ALA A 68 -13.81 4.39 27.27
CA ALA A 68 -13.94 5.54 26.41
C ALA A 68 -14.99 5.32 25.31
N ASP A 69 -15.55 6.41 24.85
CA ASP A 69 -16.30 6.52 23.61
C ASP A 69 -15.58 7.45 22.63
N ALA A 70 -16.08 7.56 21.39
CA ALA A 70 -15.42 8.34 20.35
C ALA A 70 -15.30 9.83 20.72
N ALA A 71 -16.27 10.40 21.45
CA ALA A 71 -16.22 11.80 21.88
C ALA A 71 -15.13 12.04 22.92
N GLN A 72 -14.90 11.09 23.82
CA GLN A 72 -13.82 11.18 24.81
C GLN A 72 -12.44 11.06 24.16
N MET A 73 -12.30 10.20 23.14
CA MET A 73 -11.06 10.08 22.36
C MET A 73 -10.80 11.34 21.53
N GLU A 74 -11.83 11.91 20.91
CA GLU A 74 -11.72 13.21 20.21
C GLU A 74 -11.22 14.30 21.16
N CYS A 75 -11.86 14.47 22.33
CA CYS A 75 -11.45 15.46 23.31
C CYS A 75 -9.98 15.30 23.75
N TYR A 76 -9.49 14.08 23.84
CA TYR A 76 -8.08 13.79 24.13
C TYR A 76 -7.17 14.21 22.99
N TYR A 77 -7.47 13.79 21.75
CA TYR A 77 -6.61 14.07 20.61
C TYR A 77 -6.65 15.54 20.18
N ALA A 78 -7.79 16.23 20.32
CA ALA A 78 -7.90 17.67 20.06
C ALA A 78 -7.03 18.52 21.00
N ARG A 79 -6.67 18.03 22.19
CA ARG A 79 -5.72 18.69 23.09
C ARG A 79 -4.26 18.46 22.70
N ILE A 80 -3.97 17.38 21.97
CA ILE A 80 -2.60 17.03 21.54
C ILE A 80 -2.30 17.65 20.19
N TYR A 81 -3.25 17.59 19.27
CA TYR A 81 -3.15 18.07 17.90
C TYR A 81 -3.93 19.37 17.75
N GLU A 82 -3.21 20.48 17.68
CA GLU A 82 -3.77 21.84 17.65
C GLU A 82 -4.72 22.09 16.47
N ASN A 83 -4.52 21.36 15.36
CA ASN A 83 -5.31 21.46 14.12
C ASN A 83 -6.37 20.35 14.00
N PHE A 84 -6.77 19.72 15.10
CA PHE A 84 -7.79 18.67 15.06
C PHE A 84 -9.14 19.25 14.62
N ASP A 85 -9.73 18.69 13.57
CA ASP A 85 -11.04 19.13 13.05
C ASP A 85 -12.18 18.32 13.66
N SER A 86 -12.64 18.75 14.83
CA SER A 86 -13.73 18.09 15.56
C SER A 86 -15.05 18.09 14.79
N GLY A 87 -15.35 19.16 14.03
CA GLY A 87 -16.57 19.26 13.25
C GLY A 87 -16.67 18.16 12.18
N ARG A 88 -15.66 18.11 11.33
CA ARG A 88 -15.59 17.10 10.27
C ARG A 88 -15.40 15.69 10.81
N PHE A 89 -14.73 15.52 11.94
CA PHE A 89 -14.63 14.23 12.61
C PHE A 89 -16.00 13.68 12.99
N TYR A 90 -16.87 14.50 13.61
CA TYR A 90 -18.22 14.06 13.97
C TYR A 90 -19.11 13.79 12.76
N ASP A 91 -19.00 14.61 11.71
CA ASP A 91 -19.70 14.36 10.45
C ASP A 91 -19.28 13.03 9.82
N ALA A 92 -17.98 12.71 9.91
CA ALA A 92 -17.46 11.44 9.42
C ALA A 92 -17.93 10.25 10.27
N LEU A 93 -17.94 10.37 11.61
CA LEU A 93 -18.50 9.31 12.48
C LEU A 93 -19.94 8.96 12.06
N GLU A 94 -20.77 9.95 11.82
CA GLU A 94 -22.17 9.75 11.40
C GLU A 94 -22.22 9.02 10.03
N LYS A 95 -21.47 9.51 9.04
CA LYS A 95 -21.39 8.88 7.69
C LYS A 95 -20.92 7.45 7.72
N PHE A 96 -20.01 7.12 8.64
CA PHE A 96 -19.48 5.75 8.80
C PHE A 96 -20.29 4.91 9.80
N GLY A 97 -21.42 5.42 10.31
CA GLY A 97 -22.31 4.70 11.22
C GLY A 97 -21.70 4.41 12.59
N LEU A 98 -20.75 5.21 13.03
CA LEU A 98 -20.12 5.09 14.34
C LEU A 98 -20.80 6.01 15.35
N ASP A 99 -21.51 5.45 16.31
CA ASP A 99 -22.13 6.23 17.37
C ASP A 99 -21.06 6.81 18.31
N ARG A 100 -21.00 8.14 18.39
CA ARG A 100 -20.01 8.88 19.19
C ARG A 100 -20.04 8.60 20.69
N LYS A 101 -21.19 8.12 21.24
CA LYS A 101 -21.38 7.82 22.66
C LYS A 101 -21.29 6.34 23.00
N ARG A 102 -21.31 5.46 21.99
CA ARG A 102 -21.16 4.03 22.20
C ARG A 102 -19.74 3.70 22.67
N LYS A 103 -19.65 2.85 23.69
CA LYS A 103 -18.35 2.48 24.29
C LYS A 103 -17.48 1.67 23.31
N ILE A 104 -16.24 2.10 23.12
CA ILE A 104 -15.31 1.54 22.12
C ILE A 104 -14.98 0.08 22.41
N HIS A 105 -15.00 -0.38 23.66
CA HIS A 105 -14.79 -1.78 23.98
C HIS A 105 -15.86 -2.71 23.36
N THR A 106 -17.06 -2.17 23.02
CA THR A 106 -18.13 -2.89 22.34
C THR A 106 -18.03 -2.87 20.81
N TYR A 107 -17.04 -2.16 20.26
CA TYR A 107 -16.79 -2.11 18.82
C TYR A 107 -16.15 -3.38 18.33
N SER A 108 -16.47 -3.80 17.09
CA SER A 108 -15.72 -4.83 16.38
C SER A 108 -14.27 -4.37 16.11
N LYS A 109 -13.38 -5.30 15.75
CA LYS A 109 -12.00 -4.96 15.37
C LYS A 109 -11.99 -3.95 14.20
N GLY A 110 -12.83 -4.16 13.18
CA GLY A 110 -12.98 -3.23 12.04
C GLY A 110 -13.47 -1.84 12.46
N MET A 111 -14.50 -1.75 13.33
CA MET A 111 -14.99 -0.46 13.84
C MET A 111 -13.92 0.30 14.64
N LYS A 112 -13.06 -0.40 15.39
CA LYS A 112 -11.93 0.22 16.09
C LYS A 112 -10.91 0.80 15.12
N LYS A 113 -10.56 0.06 14.05
CA LYS A 113 -9.66 0.53 12.99
C LYS A 113 -10.25 1.72 12.24
N GLN A 114 -11.56 1.69 11.92
CA GLN A 114 -12.28 2.84 11.35
C GLN A 114 -12.17 4.08 12.22
N LEU A 115 -12.46 3.96 13.51
CA LEU A 115 -12.36 5.07 14.45
C LEU A 115 -10.93 5.63 14.49
N ALA A 116 -9.91 4.77 14.55
CA ALA A 116 -8.51 5.19 14.56
C ALA A 116 -8.12 5.94 13.28
N LEU A 117 -8.57 5.47 12.12
CA LEU A 117 -8.36 6.15 10.82
C LEU A 117 -9.02 7.53 10.81
N LEU A 118 -10.28 7.65 11.24
CA LEU A 118 -10.96 8.94 11.32
C LEU A 118 -10.25 9.92 12.27
N ILE A 119 -9.81 9.46 13.44
CA ILE A 119 -9.01 10.28 14.35
C ILE A 119 -7.73 10.75 13.65
N GLY A 120 -6.99 9.87 12.99
CA GLY A 120 -5.74 10.19 12.31
C GLY A 120 -5.91 11.17 11.14
N ILE A 121 -6.96 11.00 10.33
CA ILE A 121 -7.28 11.90 9.21
C ILE A 121 -7.58 13.31 9.74
N TYR A 122 -8.40 13.41 10.80
CA TYR A 122 -8.83 14.70 11.34
C TYR A 122 -7.91 15.27 12.41
N ALA A 123 -6.81 14.57 12.75
CA ALA A 123 -5.76 15.10 13.62
C ALA A 123 -5.04 16.35 13.03
N GLY A 124 -5.25 16.65 11.75
CA GLY A 124 -4.67 17.82 11.10
C GLY A 124 -3.18 17.71 10.83
N THR A 125 -2.59 16.51 10.97
CA THR A 125 -1.17 16.25 10.70
C THR A 125 -0.89 16.11 9.21
N ARG A 126 0.37 16.32 8.82
CA ARG A 126 0.81 16.22 7.41
C ARG A 126 0.93 14.77 6.96
N TYR A 127 1.38 13.87 7.84
CA TYR A 127 1.57 12.46 7.55
C TYR A 127 0.66 11.61 8.42
N LEU A 128 0.10 10.55 7.83
CA LEU A 128 -0.65 9.51 8.53
C LEU A 128 0.03 8.17 8.30
N LEU A 129 0.64 7.63 9.34
CA LEU A 129 1.36 6.35 9.29
C LEU A 129 0.45 5.24 9.81
N CYS A 130 0.15 4.25 8.98
CA CYS A 130 -0.79 3.16 9.25
C CYS A 130 -0.07 1.81 9.21
N ASP A 131 -0.07 1.09 10.33
CA ASP A 131 0.49 -0.26 10.43
C ASP A 131 -0.64 -1.28 10.38
N GLU A 132 -0.77 -2.05 9.28
CA GLU A 132 -1.80 -3.09 9.04
C GLU A 132 -3.24 -2.61 9.34
N THR A 133 -3.49 -1.31 9.18
CA THR A 133 -4.75 -0.70 9.64
C THR A 133 -5.93 -1.00 8.72
N PHE A 134 -5.65 -1.29 7.45
CA PHE A 134 -6.67 -1.62 6.45
C PHE A 134 -7.13 -3.08 6.51
N ASP A 135 -6.33 -3.95 7.14
CA ASP A 135 -6.69 -5.34 7.35
C ASP A 135 -7.98 -5.46 8.19
N GLY A 136 -8.94 -6.22 7.68
CA GLY A 136 -10.24 -6.44 8.33
C GLY A 136 -11.26 -5.31 8.14
N LEU A 137 -10.98 -4.30 7.30
CA LEU A 137 -11.99 -3.37 6.79
C LEU A 137 -12.75 -4.02 5.63
N ASP A 138 -14.07 -3.87 5.62
CA ASP A 138 -14.85 -4.28 4.46
C ASP A 138 -14.60 -3.39 3.23
N PRO A 139 -14.91 -3.86 2.01
CA PRO A 139 -14.64 -3.12 0.78
C PRO A 139 -15.31 -1.73 0.71
N VAL A 140 -16.51 -1.58 1.28
CA VAL A 140 -17.25 -0.31 1.28
C VAL A 140 -16.53 0.70 2.17
N MET A 141 -16.07 0.26 3.33
CA MET A 141 -15.31 1.10 4.24
C MET A 141 -13.97 1.51 3.67
N ARG A 142 -13.25 0.61 3.00
CA ARG A 142 -12.01 0.94 2.29
C ARG A 142 -12.23 2.03 1.24
N GLN A 143 -13.28 1.91 0.43
CA GLN A 143 -13.65 2.93 -0.56
C GLN A 143 -13.98 4.28 0.11
N GLY A 144 -14.70 4.26 1.22
CA GLY A 144 -14.99 5.47 2.00
C GLY A 144 -13.73 6.17 2.50
N ILE A 145 -12.78 5.42 3.07
CA ILE A 145 -11.48 5.95 3.53
C ILE A 145 -10.63 6.47 2.36
N LYS A 146 -10.59 5.76 1.22
CA LYS A 146 -9.94 6.24 -0.01
C LYS A 146 -10.49 7.59 -0.45
N GLY A 147 -11.83 7.74 -0.48
CA GLY A 147 -12.47 9.01 -0.79
C GLY A 147 -12.12 10.13 0.21
N LEU A 148 -11.99 9.80 1.50
CA LEU A 148 -11.54 10.76 2.51
C LEU A 148 -10.07 11.16 2.32
N PHE A 149 -9.19 10.22 1.96
CA PHE A 149 -7.79 10.52 1.65
C PHE A 149 -7.71 11.48 0.47
N ALA A 150 -8.33 11.16 -0.66
CA ALA A 150 -8.34 11.99 -1.86
C ALA A 150 -8.82 13.42 -1.53
N LYS A 151 -9.97 13.55 -0.86
CA LYS A 151 -10.50 14.84 -0.45
C LYS A 151 -9.55 15.60 0.49
N THR A 152 -8.94 14.92 1.46
CA THR A 152 -8.02 15.55 2.40
C THR A 152 -6.74 16.02 1.71
N MET A 153 -6.26 15.27 0.72
CA MET A 153 -5.08 15.61 -0.10
C MET A 153 -5.34 16.81 -1.00
N GLU A 154 -6.55 16.96 -1.53
CA GLU A 154 -6.97 18.14 -2.30
C GLU A 154 -7.03 19.40 -1.44
N GLU A 155 -7.43 19.28 -0.17
CA GLU A 155 -7.63 20.42 0.73
C GLU A 155 -6.36 20.88 1.45
N ARG A 156 -5.42 19.97 1.68
CA ARG A 156 -4.19 20.24 2.42
C ARG A 156 -3.08 19.25 2.07
N ASN A 157 -1.85 19.61 2.43
CA ASN A 157 -0.72 18.69 2.32
C ASN A 157 -0.94 17.51 3.29
N PHE A 158 -1.32 16.36 2.72
CA PHE A 158 -1.58 15.14 3.46
C PHE A 158 -0.98 13.95 2.72
N THR A 159 -0.24 13.11 3.43
CA THR A 159 0.49 11.99 2.87
C THR A 159 0.24 10.75 3.73
N PRO A 160 -0.68 9.87 3.33
CA PRO A 160 -0.85 8.56 3.97
C PRO A 160 0.29 7.61 3.63
N VAL A 161 0.80 6.91 4.64
CA VAL A 161 1.80 5.83 4.51
C VAL A 161 1.20 4.58 5.12
N ILE A 162 0.93 3.57 4.30
CA ILE A 162 0.18 2.39 4.68
C ILE A 162 1.08 1.16 4.57
N ALA A 163 1.42 0.55 5.71
CA ALA A 163 2.07 -0.75 5.72
C ALA A 163 1.01 -1.86 5.70
N SER A 164 1.13 -2.77 4.74
CA SER A 164 0.28 -3.97 4.65
C SER A 164 1.03 -5.13 4.01
N HIS A 165 0.62 -6.34 4.33
CA HIS A 165 1.02 -7.54 3.62
C HIS A 165 0.00 -7.93 2.53
N ASN A 166 -1.15 -7.29 2.49
CA ASN A 166 -2.20 -7.53 1.51
C ASN A 166 -2.06 -6.57 0.31
N LEU A 167 -1.49 -7.08 -0.77
CA LEU A 167 -1.23 -6.32 -1.98
C LEU A 167 -2.49 -5.76 -2.66
N ARG A 168 -3.60 -6.51 -2.59
CA ARG A 168 -4.88 -6.07 -3.20
C ARG A 168 -5.44 -4.83 -2.51
N GLU A 169 -5.27 -4.74 -1.19
CA GLU A 169 -5.71 -3.55 -0.44
C GLU A 169 -4.93 -2.30 -0.85
N LEU A 170 -3.62 -2.45 -1.05
CA LEU A 170 -2.76 -1.35 -1.43
C LEU A 170 -2.94 -0.94 -2.89
N GLU A 171 -3.21 -1.90 -3.78
CA GLU A 171 -3.45 -1.64 -5.20
C GLU A 171 -4.59 -0.65 -5.45
N ASP A 172 -5.63 -0.74 -4.64
CA ASP A 172 -6.80 0.13 -4.75
C ASP A 172 -6.58 1.54 -4.19
N ILE A 173 -5.58 1.73 -3.32
CA ILE A 173 -5.45 2.96 -2.52
C ILE A 173 -4.17 3.73 -2.82
N CYS A 174 -3.06 3.04 -3.11
CA CYS A 174 -1.73 3.63 -3.20
C CYS A 174 -1.39 4.12 -4.60
N ASP A 175 -0.64 5.22 -4.67
CA ASP A 175 -0.05 5.77 -5.90
C ASP A 175 1.39 5.29 -6.07
N HIS A 176 2.10 5.09 -4.96
CA HIS A 176 3.50 4.68 -4.91
C HIS A 176 3.67 3.52 -3.94
N VAL A 177 4.52 2.58 -4.28
CA VAL A 177 4.78 1.41 -3.45
C VAL A 177 6.27 1.20 -3.19
N GLY A 178 6.58 0.80 -1.96
CA GLY A 178 7.91 0.37 -1.54
C GLY A 178 7.87 -1.06 -1.06
N LEU A 179 8.70 -1.91 -1.65
CA LEU A 179 8.83 -3.31 -1.28
C LEU A 179 9.91 -3.52 -0.26
N LEU A 180 9.53 -4.04 0.90
CA LEU A 180 10.43 -4.41 1.98
C LEU A 180 10.60 -5.93 2.05
N HIS A 181 11.84 -6.39 2.07
CA HIS A 181 12.18 -7.81 2.24
C HIS A 181 13.40 -7.95 3.16
N LYS A 182 13.27 -8.77 4.23
CA LYS A 182 14.35 -9.03 5.21
C LYS A 182 15.05 -7.77 5.72
N GLY A 183 14.26 -6.71 5.99
CA GLY A 183 14.78 -5.43 6.48
C GLY A 183 15.36 -4.52 5.40
N GLY A 184 15.46 -4.95 4.15
CA GLY A 184 15.95 -4.16 3.01
C GLY A 184 14.81 -3.68 2.12
N VAL A 185 14.94 -2.48 1.55
CA VAL A 185 14.02 -1.98 0.50
C VAL A 185 14.53 -2.49 -0.85
N LEU A 186 13.77 -3.38 -1.49
CA LEU A 186 14.11 -3.95 -2.79
C LEU A 186 13.79 -3.02 -3.94
N LEU A 187 12.61 -2.38 -3.87
CA LEU A 187 12.19 -1.42 -4.88
C LEU A 187 11.30 -0.33 -4.23
N SER A 188 11.25 0.82 -4.89
CA SER A 188 10.32 1.90 -4.57
C SER A 188 9.96 2.60 -5.88
N LYS A 189 8.71 2.46 -6.34
CA LYS A 189 8.26 2.91 -7.67
C LYS A 189 6.81 3.39 -7.62
N GLU A 190 6.44 4.21 -8.58
CA GLU A 190 5.06 4.56 -8.85
C GLU A 190 4.30 3.33 -9.38
N LEU A 191 3.08 3.13 -8.91
CA LEU A 191 2.29 1.95 -9.24
C LEU A 191 1.91 1.94 -10.73
N GLU A 192 1.58 3.10 -11.29
CA GLU A 192 1.28 3.23 -12.72
C GLU A 192 2.49 2.89 -13.60
N ASP A 193 3.68 3.38 -13.23
CA ASP A 193 4.92 3.05 -13.95
C ASP A 193 5.19 1.54 -13.96
N MET A 194 4.92 0.88 -12.84
CA MET A 194 5.04 -0.58 -12.76
C MET A 194 4.06 -1.28 -13.69
N LYS A 195 2.78 -0.86 -13.70
CA LYS A 195 1.72 -1.42 -14.56
C LYS A 195 1.96 -1.12 -16.04
N CYS A 196 2.53 0.01 -16.39
CA CYS A 196 2.84 0.37 -17.78
C CYS A 196 4.01 -0.41 -18.37
N ASN A 197 4.95 -0.83 -17.54
CA ASN A 197 6.19 -1.46 -17.98
C ASN A 197 6.20 -2.99 -17.93
N ILE A 198 5.13 -3.62 -17.47
CA ILE A 198 4.97 -5.08 -17.47
C ILE A 198 3.61 -5.41 -18.06
N GLN A 199 3.59 -6.35 -18.99
CA GLN A 199 2.37 -6.77 -19.68
C GLN A 199 2.15 -8.27 -19.50
N LYS A 200 0.89 -8.66 -19.34
CA LYS A 200 0.45 -10.05 -19.32
C LYS A 200 -0.28 -10.37 -20.60
N VAL A 201 0.21 -11.37 -21.31
CA VAL A 201 -0.34 -11.80 -22.58
C VAL A 201 -0.82 -13.24 -22.45
N GLN A 202 -2.06 -13.48 -22.87
CA GLN A 202 -2.55 -14.85 -23.10
C GLN A 202 -2.72 -15.08 -24.58
N CYS A 203 -2.22 -16.21 -25.07
CA CYS A 203 -2.37 -16.58 -26.46
C CYS A 203 -2.44 -18.09 -26.68
N VAL A 204 -3.09 -18.50 -27.76
CA VAL A 204 -3.04 -19.84 -28.31
C VAL A 204 -2.29 -19.75 -29.65
N LEU A 205 -1.12 -20.38 -29.72
CA LEU A 205 -0.23 -20.34 -30.86
C LEU A 205 -0.65 -21.40 -31.88
N LYS A 206 -0.54 -21.12 -33.20
CA LYS A 206 -0.72 -22.11 -34.23
C LYS A 206 0.47 -23.09 -34.28
N ASP A 207 1.69 -22.55 -34.16
CA ASP A 207 2.91 -23.34 -34.01
C ASP A 207 3.59 -23.04 -32.65
N PRO A 208 3.62 -24.00 -31.73
CA PRO A 208 4.23 -23.83 -30.41
C PRO A 208 5.74 -23.55 -30.42
N GLN A 209 6.44 -23.76 -31.52
CA GLN A 209 7.89 -23.52 -31.60
C GLN A 209 8.25 -22.15 -32.18
N GLU A 210 7.34 -21.53 -32.91
CA GLU A 210 7.59 -20.26 -33.61
C GLU A 210 7.79 -19.07 -32.67
N TRP A 211 7.11 -19.04 -31.53
CA TRP A 211 7.17 -17.93 -30.62
C TRP A 211 8.55 -17.64 -30.03
N ARG A 212 9.36 -18.68 -29.81
CA ARG A 212 10.70 -18.50 -29.23
C ARG A 212 11.61 -17.68 -30.15
N THR A 213 11.45 -17.85 -31.46
CA THR A 213 12.17 -17.05 -32.45
C THR A 213 11.57 -15.65 -32.61
N ALA A 214 10.25 -15.56 -32.65
CA ALA A 214 9.54 -14.30 -32.85
C ALA A 214 9.66 -13.36 -31.64
N LEU A 215 9.72 -13.90 -30.42
CA LEU A 215 9.90 -13.12 -29.17
C LEU A 215 11.39 -12.97 -28.81
N GLN A 216 12.30 -13.26 -29.69
CA GLN A 216 13.72 -13.04 -29.44
C GLN A 216 13.99 -11.55 -29.14
N GLY A 217 14.65 -11.28 -28.02
CA GLY A 217 14.92 -9.92 -27.55
C GLY A 217 13.74 -9.27 -26.75
N VAL A 218 12.68 -10.02 -26.46
CA VAL A 218 11.66 -9.64 -25.48
C VAL A 218 12.09 -10.17 -24.10
N ASP A 219 12.04 -9.34 -23.10
CA ASP A 219 12.34 -9.72 -21.71
C ASP A 219 11.12 -10.44 -21.11
N ILE A 220 11.11 -11.78 -21.20
CA ILE A 220 10.05 -12.63 -20.67
C ILE A 220 10.37 -12.91 -19.21
N LEU A 221 9.56 -12.37 -18.29
CA LEU A 221 9.73 -12.52 -16.86
C LEU A 221 9.16 -13.85 -16.36
N GLN A 222 8.02 -14.28 -16.96
CA GLN A 222 7.35 -15.52 -16.60
C GLN A 222 6.65 -16.14 -17.81
N GLU A 223 6.67 -17.45 -17.90
CA GLU A 223 5.91 -18.25 -18.88
C GLU A 223 5.12 -19.32 -18.14
N GLU A 224 3.84 -19.42 -18.44
CA GLU A 224 2.97 -20.50 -17.98
C GLU A 224 2.27 -21.15 -19.18
N GLU A 225 2.27 -22.49 -19.21
CA GLU A 225 1.59 -23.27 -20.22
C GLU A 225 0.48 -24.11 -19.58
N ARG A 226 -0.74 -23.98 -20.10
CA ARG A 226 -1.91 -24.79 -19.71
C ARG A 226 -2.58 -25.36 -20.96
N GLY A 227 -2.14 -26.54 -21.36
CA GLY A 227 -2.58 -27.16 -22.61
C GLY A 227 -2.10 -26.35 -23.81
N MET A 228 -3.02 -25.78 -24.60
CA MET A 228 -2.68 -24.92 -25.75
C MET A 228 -2.61 -23.42 -25.39
N LEU A 229 -2.98 -23.04 -24.17
CA LEU A 229 -2.96 -21.66 -23.73
C LEU A 229 -1.61 -21.32 -23.10
N HIS A 230 -0.91 -20.38 -23.69
CA HIS A 230 0.31 -19.80 -23.15
C HIS A 230 0.00 -18.46 -22.49
N THR A 231 0.56 -18.24 -21.32
CA THR A 231 0.48 -16.96 -20.59
C THR A 231 1.91 -16.47 -20.40
N PHE A 232 2.21 -15.29 -20.94
CA PHE A 232 3.52 -14.66 -20.82
C PHE A 232 3.37 -13.39 -19.95
N THR A 233 4.25 -13.21 -18.99
CA THR A 233 4.49 -11.93 -18.33
C THR A 233 5.78 -11.35 -18.92
N VAL A 234 5.70 -10.20 -19.57
CA VAL A 234 6.79 -9.63 -20.34
C VAL A 234 7.06 -8.19 -19.92
N ARG A 235 8.33 -7.79 -19.90
CA ARG A 235 8.73 -6.42 -19.65
C ARG A 235 8.71 -5.63 -20.96
N GLY A 236 8.00 -4.50 -20.94
CA GLY A 236 7.90 -3.57 -22.05
C GLY A 236 6.59 -2.82 -22.09
N SER A 237 6.53 -1.76 -22.93
CA SER A 237 5.29 -1.03 -23.13
C SER A 237 4.27 -1.89 -23.89
N ARG A 238 3.00 -1.53 -23.73
CA ARG A 238 1.88 -2.21 -24.40
C ARG A 238 2.08 -2.26 -25.91
N GLU A 239 2.46 -1.14 -26.51
CA GLU A 239 2.67 -1.01 -27.97
C GLU A 239 3.80 -1.92 -28.46
N MET A 240 4.89 -2.00 -27.69
CA MET A 240 6.02 -2.87 -28.02
C MET A 240 5.61 -4.34 -27.98
N VAL A 241 4.87 -4.75 -26.96
CA VAL A 241 4.40 -6.12 -26.78
C VAL A 241 3.38 -6.48 -27.88
N GLU A 242 2.39 -5.63 -28.17
CA GLU A 242 1.44 -5.83 -29.27
C GLU A 242 2.13 -5.95 -30.62
N ALA A 243 3.13 -5.11 -30.91
CA ALA A 243 3.88 -5.17 -32.15
C ALA A 243 4.73 -6.45 -32.31
N LYS A 244 5.24 -7.01 -31.19
CA LYS A 244 6.01 -8.26 -31.20
C LYS A 244 5.11 -9.48 -31.35
N PHE A 245 4.04 -9.57 -30.58
CA PHE A 245 3.10 -10.68 -30.65
C PHE A 245 2.25 -10.65 -31.94
N GLY A 246 1.99 -9.50 -32.53
CA GLY A 246 1.31 -9.36 -33.81
C GLY A 246 2.09 -9.95 -35.01
N ARG A 247 3.34 -10.37 -34.84
CA ARG A 247 4.13 -11.08 -35.83
C ARG A 247 4.00 -12.61 -35.75
N ILE A 248 3.30 -13.10 -34.72
CA ILE A 248 3.09 -14.52 -34.47
C ILE A 248 1.69 -14.89 -34.92
N GLU A 249 1.54 -15.99 -35.66
CA GLU A 249 0.21 -16.49 -35.99
C GLU A 249 -0.45 -17.12 -34.76
N THR A 250 -1.46 -16.43 -34.21
CA THR A 250 -2.22 -16.86 -33.05
C THR A 250 -3.65 -17.24 -33.44
N VAL A 251 -4.21 -18.24 -32.75
CA VAL A 251 -5.64 -18.56 -32.81
C VAL A 251 -6.42 -17.66 -31.86
N PHE A 252 -5.77 -17.30 -30.75
CA PHE A 252 -6.31 -16.41 -29.72
C PHE A 252 -5.18 -15.54 -29.18
N PHE A 253 -5.45 -14.27 -28.94
CA PHE A 253 -4.53 -13.31 -28.34
C PHE A 253 -5.32 -12.30 -27.51
N GLU A 254 -4.92 -12.12 -26.26
CA GLU A 254 -5.49 -11.15 -25.33
C GLU A 254 -4.41 -10.60 -24.41
N MET A 255 -4.44 -9.29 -24.16
CA MET A 255 -3.63 -8.65 -23.13
C MET A 255 -4.47 -8.47 -21.88
N LEU A 256 -4.01 -9.02 -20.77
CA LEU A 256 -4.70 -8.98 -19.49
C LEU A 256 -4.12 -7.89 -18.59
N PRO A 257 -4.95 -7.26 -17.75
CA PRO A 257 -4.45 -6.40 -16.69
C PRO A 257 -3.63 -7.24 -15.69
N LEU A 258 -2.51 -6.69 -15.25
CA LEU A 258 -1.70 -7.27 -14.17
C LEU A 258 -2.17 -6.73 -12.82
N SER A 259 -2.31 -7.62 -11.85
CA SER A 259 -2.46 -7.25 -10.46
C SER A 259 -1.12 -6.80 -9.87
N LEU A 260 -1.17 -5.99 -8.81
CA LEU A 260 0.03 -5.63 -8.05
C LEU A 260 0.78 -6.87 -7.52
N GLU A 261 0.06 -7.95 -7.21
CA GLU A 261 0.62 -9.22 -6.76
C GLU A 261 1.48 -9.88 -7.85
N GLU A 262 0.99 -9.92 -9.09
CA GLU A 262 1.73 -10.49 -10.22
C GLU A 262 2.96 -9.66 -10.59
N ILE A 263 2.82 -8.33 -10.56
CA ILE A 263 3.96 -7.41 -10.76
C ILE A 263 5.01 -7.62 -9.66
N PHE A 264 4.57 -7.73 -8.41
CA PHE A 264 5.43 -7.97 -7.26
C PHE A 264 6.23 -9.28 -7.42
N ILE A 265 5.55 -10.38 -7.79
CA ILE A 265 6.20 -11.67 -8.02
C ILE A 265 7.27 -11.53 -9.12
N SER A 266 6.90 -10.92 -10.25
CA SER A 266 7.81 -10.74 -11.40
C SER A 266 9.05 -9.91 -11.06
N GLU A 267 8.88 -8.78 -10.33
CA GLU A 267 10.00 -7.91 -9.93
C GLU A 267 10.91 -8.57 -8.89
N THR A 268 10.36 -9.41 -8.00
CA THR A 268 11.15 -10.09 -6.97
C THR A 268 11.88 -11.31 -7.52
N GLU A 269 11.32 -12.05 -8.48
CA GLU A 269 12.00 -13.14 -9.17
C GLU A 269 13.25 -12.64 -9.94
N VAL A 270 13.13 -11.49 -10.61
CA VAL A 270 14.26 -10.83 -11.28
C VAL A 270 15.36 -10.42 -10.29
N ALA A 271 14.99 -10.03 -9.07
CA ALA A 271 15.94 -9.72 -8.01
C ALA A 271 16.57 -10.96 -7.35
N GLY A 272 16.29 -12.17 -7.87
CA GLY A 272 16.85 -13.43 -7.38
C GLY A 272 16.16 -14.02 -6.16
N TYR A 273 14.94 -13.58 -5.87
CA TYR A 273 14.14 -14.08 -4.75
C TYR A 273 13.07 -15.06 -5.25
N ASP A 274 13.13 -16.32 -4.80
CA ASP A 274 12.14 -17.35 -5.10
C ASP A 274 10.87 -17.14 -4.25
N VAL A 275 9.97 -16.29 -4.77
CA VAL A 275 8.70 -15.97 -4.10
C VAL A 275 7.74 -17.16 -4.08
N LYS A 276 7.85 -18.09 -5.04
CA LYS A 276 6.99 -19.29 -5.07
C LYS A 276 7.23 -20.18 -3.85
N LYS A 277 8.47 -20.32 -3.42
CA LYS A 277 8.82 -21.04 -2.19
C LYS A 277 8.24 -20.35 -0.95
N PHE A 278 8.11 -19.05 -1.00
CA PHE A 278 7.64 -18.20 0.07
C PHE A 278 6.10 -18.20 0.23
N LEU A 279 5.35 -18.24 -0.88
CA LEU A 279 3.88 -18.32 -0.87
C LEU A 279 3.36 -19.72 -0.51
N MET A 280 4.21 -20.76 -0.62
CA MET A 280 3.86 -22.14 -0.27
C MET A 280 4.18 -22.48 1.20
N GLU A 281 4.92 -21.64 1.92
CA GLU A 281 5.28 -21.84 3.33
C GLU A 281 4.33 -21.15 4.34
N ASN A 282 3.26 -20.48 3.86
CA ASN A 282 2.16 -19.91 4.63
C ASN A 282 0.83 -20.48 4.13
#